data_fad807abf0c4ac3c228707efcf9e1d0d
#
_entry.id   fad807abf0c4ac3c228707efcf9e1d0d
#
_cell.length_a   1.000
_cell.length_b   1.000
_cell.length_c   1.000
_cell.angle_alpha   90.00
_cell.angle_beta   90.00
_cell.angle_gamma   90.00
#
_symmetry.space_group_name_H-M   'P 1'
#
loop_
_entity.id
_entity.type
_entity.pdbx_description
1 polymer ?
#
loop_
_entity_poly.entity_id
_entity_poly.type
_entity_poly.pdbx_seq_one_letter_code
_entity_poly.pdbx_strand_id
1 'polypeptide(L)'
;LLSQRFYIILKMEVTASQICKIIKGELVGNPNTIISSYNNIKNAKKGDVTFLSDMRYKKYIQSSKASLIIAPNIDISTNTTIIKTKNPAQKFTEILHLFLAKKKHPTGFDKSAKIHKKTQIGKNVFIDKLAIVEEKVNIHDNCIIGPNTFIGQQTSIGENCQIGPNVTIYNGTTIGKNCVIHAGAVIGSDGFGFILNNTELIKIPQIGQVVIKNNVEIGANTTIDRGTFENTIINNNVKLDNLIQIGHNVTIGNNTMIAAQSGIAGSTSIGENCMIGGQVAISDHIKIGNNVKIAGKSGVIKNIPDNKIIQGPLAFDIKNFQKSYIHFKNLDKIVTELEKIKNKNCKKP
;
A
#
# COMPACT_ATOMS: atom_id res chain seq x y z
N LEU A 1 8.12 22.55 -11.69
CA LEU A 1 7.13 21.71 -12.41
C LEU A 1 7.41 20.28 -12.00
N LEU A 2 6.63 19.79 -11.05
CA LEU A 2 6.68 18.48 -10.42
C LEU A 2 6.62 17.39 -11.51
N SER A 3 7.58 16.48 -11.51
CA SER A 3 7.53 15.27 -12.32
C SER A 3 6.48 14.30 -11.79
N GLN A 4 5.21 14.71 -11.86
CA GLN A 4 4.14 13.71 -11.82
C GLN A 4 4.39 12.77 -13.00
N ARG A 5 4.30 11.47 -12.78
CA ARG A 5 4.20 10.48 -13.84
C ARG A 5 2.98 10.84 -14.70
N PHE A 6 3.15 11.75 -15.65
CA PHE A 6 2.19 11.88 -16.71
C PHE A 6 2.38 10.66 -17.62
N TYR A 7 1.57 9.65 -17.41
CA TYR A 7 1.36 8.67 -18.44
C TYR A 7 0.82 9.43 -19.65
N ILE A 8 1.60 9.51 -20.70
CA ILE A 8 1.08 9.96 -21.98
C ILE A 8 0.19 8.82 -22.45
N ILE A 9 -1.12 9.07 -22.49
CA ILE A 9 -2.06 8.17 -23.15
C ILE A 9 -1.66 8.20 -24.62
N LEU A 10 -0.98 7.16 -25.10
CA LEU A 10 -0.82 6.97 -26.53
C LEU A 10 -2.21 6.74 -27.09
N LYS A 11 -2.55 7.49 -28.13
CA LYS A 11 -3.72 7.20 -28.96
C LYS A 11 -3.44 5.89 -29.70
N MET A 12 -3.50 4.76 -28.99
CA MET A 12 -3.39 3.44 -29.59
C MET A 12 -4.78 2.99 -29.96
N GLU A 13 -5.03 2.75 -31.23
CA GLU A 13 -6.22 2.06 -31.68
C GLU A 13 -5.90 0.57 -31.73
N VAL A 14 -6.60 -0.20 -30.90
CA VAL A 14 -6.51 -1.67 -30.84
C VAL A 14 -7.88 -2.28 -31.07
N THR A 15 -7.95 -3.42 -31.74
CA THR A 15 -9.21 -4.10 -31.95
C THR A 15 -9.58 -5.00 -30.76
N ALA A 16 -10.87 -5.26 -30.58
CA ALA A 16 -11.36 -6.20 -29.57
C ALA A 16 -10.71 -7.58 -29.71
N SER A 17 -10.46 -8.04 -30.94
CA SER A 17 -9.76 -9.29 -31.23
C SER A 17 -8.32 -9.29 -30.69
N GLN A 18 -7.59 -8.17 -30.87
CA GLN A 18 -6.23 -8.03 -30.35
C GLN A 18 -6.21 -8.05 -28.81
N ILE A 19 -7.12 -7.31 -28.18
CA ILE A 19 -7.28 -7.32 -26.73
C ILE A 19 -7.62 -8.74 -26.23
N CYS A 20 -8.56 -9.41 -26.89
CA CYS A 20 -8.95 -10.77 -26.53
C CYS A 20 -7.78 -11.76 -26.55
N LYS A 21 -6.91 -11.69 -27.56
CA LYS A 21 -5.68 -12.50 -27.64
C LYS A 21 -4.74 -12.23 -26.48
N ILE A 22 -4.54 -10.96 -26.10
CA ILE A 22 -3.64 -10.55 -25.03
C ILE A 22 -4.11 -11.10 -23.67
N ILE A 23 -5.41 -10.92 -23.36
CA ILE A 23 -5.95 -11.31 -22.06
C ILE A 23 -6.45 -12.77 -22.01
N LYS A 24 -6.38 -13.49 -23.15
CA LYS A 24 -6.82 -14.89 -23.29
C LYS A 24 -8.26 -15.09 -22.81
N GLY A 25 -9.17 -14.21 -23.23
CA GLY A 25 -10.61 -14.29 -22.93
C GLY A 25 -11.41 -14.90 -24.07
N GLU A 26 -12.71 -15.02 -23.88
CA GLU A 26 -13.70 -15.42 -24.89
C GLU A 26 -14.37 -14.17 -25.46
N LEU A 27 -14.28 -13.93 -26.77
CA LEU A 27 -14.86 -12.79 -27.43
C LEU A 27 -16.28 -13.07 -27.89
N VAL A 28 -17.21 -12.23 -27.50
CA VAL A 28 -18.62 -12.23 -27.94
C VAL A 28 -18.93 -10.87 -28.56
N GLY A 29 -19.32 -10.84 -29.81
CA GLY A 29 -19.64 -9.62 -30.57
C GLY A 29 -18.66 -9.35 -31.72
N ASN A 30 -18.46 -8.08 -32.08
CA ASN A 30 -17.67 -7.70 -33.25
C ASN A 30 -16.16 -7.68 -32.96
N PRO A 31 -15.34 -8.57 -33.55
CA PRO A 31 -13.90 -8.63 -33.34
C PRO A 31 -13.13 -7.39 -33.82
N ASN A 32 -13.71 -6.64 -34.74
CA ASN A 32 -13.10 -5.45 -35.32
C ASN A 32 -13.45 -4.17 -34.59
N THR A 33 -14.16 -4.25 -33.46
CA THR A 33 -14.46 -3.08 -32.61
C THR A 33 -13.18 -2.38 -32.20
N ILE A 34 -13.06 -1.10 -32.55
CA ILE A 34 -11.87 -0.28 -32.27
C ILE A 34 -11.97 0.29 -30.84
N ILE A 35 -10.90 0.13 -30.10
CA ILE A 35 -10.72 0.64 -28.74
C ILE A 35 -9.55 1.62 -28.76
N SER A 36 -9.81 2.84 -28.30
CA SER A 36 -8.82 3.94 -28.28
C SER A 36 -8.65 4.55 -26.89
N SER A 37 -9.47 4.14 -25.92
CA SER A 37 -9.48 4.69 -24.57
C SER A 37 -10.07 3.71 -23.55
N TYR A 38 -10.12 4.11 -22.30
CA TYR A 38 -10.70 3.33 -21.21
C TYR A 38 -11.46 4.23 -20.23
N ASN A 39 -12.50 3.67 -19.58
CA ASN A 39 -13.27 4.41 -18.58
C ASN A 39 -13.99 3.44 -17.63
N ASN A 40 -14.61 3.98 -16.58
CA ASN A 40 -15.53 3.21 -15.75
C ASN A 40 -16.85 2.95 -16.49
N ILE A 41 -17.57 1.90 -16.11
CA ILE A 41 -18.76 1.42 -16.82
C ILE A 41 -19.89 2.46 -16.93
N LYS A 42 -19.99 3.39 -15.98
CA LYS A 42 -21.03 4.43 -15.96
C LYS A 42 -20.77 5.56 -16.97
N ASN A 43 -19.49 5.92 -17.12
CA ASN A 43 -19.05 7.10 -17.86
C ASN A 43 -18.39 6.75 -19.20
N ALA A 44 -18.34 5.47 -19.54
CA ALA A 44 -17.72 4.99 -20.78
C ALA A 44 -18.45 5.54 -22.02
N LYS A 45 -17.64 5.86 -23.03
CA LYS A 45 -18.07 6.40 -24.33
C LYS A 45 -17.66 5.45 -25.43
N LYS A 46 -18.11 5.74 -26.66
CA LYS A 46 -17.66 5.01 -27.86
C LYS A 46 -16.13 5.11 -28.00
N GLY A 47 -15.49 3.97 -28.21
CA GLY A 47 -14.03 3.84 -28.22
C GLY A 47 -13.43 3.40 -26.86
N ASP A 48 -14.21 3.45 -25.77
CA ASP A 48 -13.71 3.03 -24.45
C ASP A 48 -13.83 1.52 -24.25
N VAL A 49 -12.83 0.95 -23.55
CA VAL A 49 -12.93 -0.33 -22.86
C VAL A 49 -13.26 -0.10 -21.40
N THR A 50 -14.15 -0.93 -20.86
CA THR A 50 -14.50 -0.95 -19.43
C THR A 50 -14.53 -2.37 -18.89
N PHE A 51 -14.77 -2.54 -17.60
CA PHE A 51 -14.89 -3.86 -17.00
C PHE A 51 -16.02 -3.94 -15.96
N LEU A 52 -16.50 -5.16 -15.77
CA LEU A 52 -17.45 -5.54 -14.72
C LEU A 52 -16.81 -6.59 -13.82
N SER A 53 -16.45 -6.25 -12.59
CA SER A 53 -15.98 -7.22 -11.57
C SER A 53 -16.95 -7.37 -10.42
N ASP A 54 -17.76 -6.34 -10.15
CA ASP A 54 -18.75 -6.32 -9.07
C ASP A 54 -20.17 -6.34 -9.66
N MET A 55 -20.94 -7.34 -9.27
CA MET A 55 -22.31 -7.56 -9.77
C MET A 55 -23.27 -6.42 -9.45
N ARG A 56 -22.97 -5.59 -8.46
CA ARG A 56 -23.75 -4.36 -8.16
C ARG A 56 -23.77 -3.38 -9.35
N TYR A 57 -22.76 -3.43 -10.20
CA TYR A 57 -22.65 -2.60 -11.41
C TYR A 57 -23.27 -3.25 -12.66
N LYS A 58 -23.79 -4.48 -12.60
CA LYS A 58 -24.42 -5.19 -13.73
C LYS A 58 -25.53 -4.35 -14.39
N LYS A 59 -26.29 -3.61 -13.59
CA LYS A 59 -27.37 -2.71 -14.07
C LYS A 59 -26.89 -1.63 -15.06
N TYR A 60 -25.61 -1.29 -15.07
CA TYR A 60 -25.08 -0.25 -15.97
C TYR A 60 -24.62 -0.81 -17.32
N ILE A 61 -24.61 -2.14 -17.52
CA ILE A 61 -24.17 -2.74 -18.79
C ILE A 61 -25.04 -2.27 -19.95
N GLN A 62 -26.35 -2.26 -19.79
CA GLN A 62 -27.28 -1.86 -20.83
C GLN A 62 -27.24 -0.38 -21.17
N SER A 63 -26.92 0.48 -20.21
CA SER A 63 -26.81 1.93 -20.36
C SER A 63 -25.40 2.41 -20.72
N SER A 64 -24.40 1.54 -20.61
CA SER A 64 -23.01 1.87 -20.93
C SER A 64 -22.85 2.09 -22.44
N LYS A 65 -22.14 3.19 -22.79
CA LYS A 65 -21.76 3.51 -24.17
C LYS A 65 -20.35 2.99 -24.52
N ALA A 66 -19.79 2.10 -23.69
CA ALA A 66 -18.50 1.47 -23.97
C ALA A 66 -18.52 0.70 -25.29
N SER A 67 -17.42 0.68 -26.01
CA SER A 67 -17.25 -0.15 -27.19
C SER A 67 -16.89 -1.60 -26.83
N LEU A 68 -16.23 -1.82 -25.68
CA LEU A 68 -15.82 -3.13 -25.20
C LEU A 68 -16.03 -3.24 -23.68
N ILE A 69 -16.62 -4.35 -23.24
CA ILE A 69 -16.78 -4.66 -21.81
C ILE A 69 -16.03 -5.95 -21.50
N ILE A 70 -15.15 -5.91 -20.49
CA ILE A 70 -14.54 -7.12 -19.94
C ILE A 70 -15.41 -7.58 -18.78
N ALA A 71 -15.95 -8.78 -18.85
CA ALA A 71 -16.94 -9.28 -17.90
C ALA A 71 -16.59 -10.68 -17.39
N PRO A 72 -17.16 -11.10 -16.24
CA PRO A 72 -17.10 -12.49 -15.82
C PRO A 72 -17.87 -13.39 -16.79
N ASN A 73 -17.69 -14.72 -16.62
CA ASN A 73 -18.34 -15.74 -17.45
C ASN A 73 -19.82 -15.89 -17.08
N ILE A 74 -20.61 -14.87 -17.39
CA ILE A 74 -22.06 -14.82 -17.14
C ILE A 74 -22.79 -14.47 -18.43
N ASP A 75 -24.07 -14.78 -18.48
CA ASP A 75 -24.93 -14.37 -19.61
C ASP A 75 -25.28 -12.89 -19.47
N ILE A 76 -24.90 -12.15 -20.48
CA ILE A 76 -25.12 -10.71 -20.58
C ILE A 76 -25.79 -10.43 -21.92
N SER A 77 -27.03 -9.98 -21.87
CA SER A 77 -27.74 -9.52 -23.07
C SER A 77 -27.37 -8.05 -23.33
N THR A 78 -26.58 -7.80 -24.35
CA THR A 78 -26.18 -6.45 -24.78
C THR A 78 -25.73 -6.48 -26.25
N ASN A 79 -25.85 -5.36 -26.92
CA ASN A 79 -25.31 -5.17 -28.28
C ASN A 79 -23.81 -4.75 -28.25
N THR A 80 -23.22 -4.54 -27.07
CA THR A 80 -21.83 -4.16 -26.90
C THR A 80 -20.93 -5.41 -27.03
N THR A 81 -19.79 -5.26 -27.66
CA THR A 81 -18.76 -6.32 -27.70
C THR A 81 -18.27 -6.63 -26.29
N ILE A 82 -18.20 -7.92 -25.95
CA ILE A 82 -17.77 -8.39 -24.62
C ILE A 82 -16.56 -9.33 -24.76
N ILE A 83 -15.64 -9.26 -23.79
CA ILE A 83 -14.67 -10.34 -23.57
C ILE A 83 -14.94 -10.94 -22.20
N LYS A 84 -15.32 -12.23 -22.20
CA LYS A 84 -15.57 -12.99 -20.98
C LYS A 84 -14.26 -13.53 -20.41
N THR A 85 -14.08 -13.42 -19.08
CA THR A 85 -12.88 -13.91 -18.38
C THR A 85 -13.17 -14.21 -16.91
N LYS A 86 -12.36 -15.07 -16.27
CA LYS A 86 -12.53 -15.40 -14.84
C LYS A 86 -12.27 -14.20 -13.92
N ASN A 87 -11.31 -13.33 -14.26
CA ASN A 87 -10.89 -12.19 -13.44
C ASN A 87 -10.90 -10.87 -14.22
N PRO A 88 -12.07 -10.25 -14.45
CA PRO A 88 -12.20 -9.04 -15.28
C PRO A 88 -11.34 -7.87 -14.82
N ALA A 89 -11.25 -7.63 -13.50
CA ALA A 89 -10.45 -6.53 -12.96
C ALA A 89 -8.95 -6.71 -13.24
N GLN A 90 -8.42 -7.91 -13.02
CA GLN A 90 -7.02 -8.23 -13.32
C GLN A 90 -6.74 -8.06 -14.82
N LYS A 91 -7.62 -8.58 -15.67
CA LYS A 91 -7.47 -8.50 -17.13
C LYS A 91 -7.60 -7.07 -17.65
N PHE A 92 -8.45 -6.27 -17.04
CA PHE A 92 -8.54 -4.85 -17.35
C PHE A 92 -7.24 -4.11 -16.96
N THR A 93 -6.62 -4.44 -15.84
CA THR A 93 -5.33 -3.87 -15.46
C THR A 93 -4.22 -4.21 -16.47
N GLU A 94 -4.19 -5.45 -17.00
CA GLU A 94 -3.26 -5.84 -18.07
C GLU A 94 -3.46 -4.95 -19.31
N ILE A 95 -4.69 -4.62 -19.66
CA ILE A 95 -5.03 -3.75 -20.79
C ILE A 95 -4.61 -2.29 -20.51
N LEU A 96 -4.85 -1.78 -19.30
CA LEU A 96 -4.40 -0.41 -18.96
C LEU A 96 -2.92 -0.22 -19.23
N HIS A 97 -2.09 -1.22 -18.98
CA HIS A 97 -0.67 -1.17 -19.28
C HIS A 97 -0.35 -1.00 -20.78
N LEU A 98 -1.26 -1.37 -21.68
CA LEU A 98 -1.08 -1.14 -23.13
C LEU A 98 -1.32 0.32 -23.49
N PHE A 99 -2.29 0.97 -22.85
CA PHE A 99 -2.58 2.39 -23.06
C PHE A 99 -1.63 3.34 -22.34
N LEU A 100 -0.92 2.83 -21.33
CA LEU A 100 0.06 3.60 -20.60
C LEU A 100 1.41 3.49 -21.30
N ALA A 101 1.76 4.50 -22.11
CA ALA A 101 3.09 4.58 -22.69
C ALA A 101 4.13 4.51 -21.56
N LYS A 102 5.03 3.55 -21.65
CA LYS A 102 6.26 3.63 -20.87
C LYS A 102 7.01 4.87 -21.38
N LYS A 103 6.98 5.97 -20.63
CA LYS A 103 7.92 7.07 -20.87
C LYS A 103 9.30 6.45 -21.00
N LYS A 104 10.09 6.87 -22.01
CA LYS A 104 11.51 6.53 -22.04
C LYS A 104 12.08 6.85 -20.66
N HIS A 105 12.69 5.86 -20.06
CA HIS A 105 13.33 6.01 -18.77
C HIS A 105 14.42 7.08 -18.92
N PRO A 106 14.36 8.21 -18.20
CA PRO A 106 15.43 9.18 -18.27
C PRO A 106 16.71 8.53 -17.75
N THR A 107 17.85 8.92 -18.28
CA THR A 107 19.16 8.45 -17.85
C THR A 107 20.11 9.61 -17.66
N GLY A 108 21.11 9.43 -16.83
CA GLY A 108 22.11 10.45 -16.52
C GLY A 108 21.82 11.22 -15.24
N PHE A 109 22.65 12.20 -14.97
CA PHE A 109 22.62 12.95 -13.70
C PHE A 109 22.39 14.43 -13.98
N ASP A 110 21.47 15.05 -13.25
CA ASP A 110 21.30 16.49 -13.31
C ASP A 110 22.56 17.21 -12.76
N LYS A 111 22.91 18.34 -13.35
CA LYS A 111 24.11 19.10 -12.96
C LYS A 111 24.09 19.61 -11.52
N SER A 112 22.92 19.78 -10.94
CA SER A 112 22.74 20.21 -9.55
C SER A 112 22.75 19.06 -8.55
N ALA A 113 22.71 17.80 -8.99
CA ALA A 113 22.85 16.65 -8.11
C ALA A 113 24.27 16.57 -7.53
N LYS A 114 24.37 16.25 -6.25
CA LYS A 114 25.65 16.06 -5.56
C LYS A 114 25.87 14.58 -5.28
N ILE A 115 26.79 13.97 -5.99
CA ILE A 115 27.10 12.54 -5.88
C ILE A 115 28.52 12.37 -5.38
N HIS A 116 28.69 11.66 -4.26
CA HIS A 116 30.01 11.42 -3.70
C HIS A 116 30.83 10.51 -4.62
N LYS A 117 32.14 10.80 -4.77
CA LYS A 117 33.05 10.10 -5.69
C LYS A 117 33.21 8.58 -5.45
N LYS A 118 32.91 8.10 -4.26
CA LYS A 118 32.96 6.68 -3.90
C LYS A 118 31.61 5.97 -4.04
N THR A 119 30.60 6.61 -4.66
CA THR A 119 29.31 6.01 -4.96
C THR A 119 29.44 5.11 -6.17
N GLN A 120 28.83 3.93 -6.12
CA GLN A 120 28.72 3.00 -7.25
C GLN A 120 27.36 3.14 -7.91
N ILE A 121 27.35 3.37 -9.21
CA ILE A 121 26.12 3.61 -9.97
C ILE A 121 26.08 2.67 -11.17
N GLY A 122 24.99 1.94 -11.28
CA GLY A 122 24.71 1.00 -12.36
C GLY A 122 24.36 1.68 -13.69
N LYS A 123 23.94 0.86 -14.66
CA LYS A 123 23.54 1.32 -15.99
C LYS A 123 22.14 1.94 -15.96
N ASN A 124 21.88 2.89 -16.86
CA ASN A 124 20.56 3.53 -17.07
C ASN A 124 19.97 4.15 -15.79
N VAL A 125 20.79 4.60 -14.86
CA VAL A 125 20.34 5.30 -13.65
C VAL A 125 20.07 6.76 -14.00
N PHE A 126 18.99 7.31 -13.45
CA PHE A 126 18.68 8.73 -13.48
C PHE A 126 18.71 9.32 -12.08
N ILE A 127 19.43 10.42 -11.89
CA ILE A 127 19.48 11.19 -10.65
C ILE A 127 19.07 12.62 -10.95
N ASP A 128 17.94 13.03 -10.40
CA ASP A 128 17.31 14.31 -10.70
C ASP A 128 17.90 15.45 -9.86
N LYS A 129 17.38 16.65 -10.10
CA LYS A 129 17.85 17.93 -9.52
C LYS A 129 17.97 17.89 -8.02
N LEU A 130 19.04 18.49 -7.49
CA LEU A 130 19.28 18.70 -6.08
C LEU A 130 19.28 17.42 -5.22
N ALA A 131 19.34 16.24 -5.84
CA ALA A 131 19.54 15.00 -5.11
C ALA A 131 20.96 14.95 -4.51
N ILE A 132 21.07 14.40 -3.30
CA ILE A 132 22.33 14.22 -2.59
C ILE A 132 22.55 12.73 -2.36
N VAL A 133 23.67 12.22 -2.84
CA VAL A 133 24.07 10.81 -2.69
C VAL A 133 25.40 10.74 -1.97
N GLU A 134 25.39 10.19 -0.78
CA GLU A 134 26.53 10.17 0.13
C GLU A 134 27.54 9.06 -0.19
N GLU A 135 28.59 8.97 0.62
CA GLU A 135 29.73 8.05 0.47
C GLU A 135 29.30 6.56 0.51
N LYS A 136 29.90 5.74 -0.34
CA LYS A 136 29.70 4.28 -0.37
C LYS A 136 28.24 3.84 -0.61
N VAL A 137 27.44 4.69 -1.21
CA VAL A 137 26.10 4.30 -1.69
C VAL A 137 26.26 3.41 -2.93
N ASN A 138 25.42 2.39 -3.06
CA ASN A 138 25.34 1.53 -4.23
C ASN A 138 23.94 1.62 -4.85
N ILE A 139 23.86 2.16 -6.06
CA ILE A 139 22.60 2.25 -6.84
C ILE A 139 22.73 1.35 -8.05
N HIS A 140 21.90 0.29 -8.09
CA HIS A 140 21.92 -0.67 -9.19
C HIS A 140 21.18 -0.15 -10.44
N ASP A 141 21.16 -0.98 -11.48
CA ASP A 141 20.68 -0.64 -12.82
C ASP A 141 19.23 -0.15 -12.86
N ASN A 142 18.94 0.73 -13.83
CA ASN A 142 17.59 1.23 -14.15
C ASN A 142 16.87 1.95 -13.00
N CYS A 143 17.58 2.48 -12.02
CA CYS A 143 16.97 3.23 -10.93
C CYS A 143 16.66 4.68 -11.33
N ILE A 144 15.59 5.23 -10.74
CA ILE A 144 15.23 6.65 -10.81
C ILE A 144 15.31 7.23 -9.42
N ILE A 145 16.11 8.27 -9.23
CA ILE A 145 16.19 9.04 -8.00
C ILE A 145 15.58 10.42 -8.27
N GLY A 146 14.47 10.71 -7.61
CA GLY A 146 13.73 11.96 -7.75
C GLY A 146 14.46 13.18 -7.17
N PRO A 147 13.98 14.38 -7.47
CA PRO A 147 14.61 15.61 -7.03
C PRO A 147 14.55 15.79 -5.51
N ASN A 148 15.53 16.52 -4.97
CA ASN A 148 15.64 16.79 -3.52
C ASN A 148 15.71 15.53 -2.64
N THR A 149 16.08 14.39 -3.17
CA THR A 149 16.19 13.14 -2.41
C THR A 149 17.57 13.07 -1.75
N PHE A 150 17.60 12.70 -0.48
CA PHE A 150 18.82 12.44 0.27
C PHE A 150 19.01 10.93 0.44
N ILE A 151 20.19 10.42 0.07
CA ILE A 151 20.60 9.03 0.24
C ILE A 151 21.86 8.99 1.10
N GLY A 152 21.70 8.51 2.32
CA GLY A 152 22.75 8.44 3.31
C GLY A 152 23.79 7.36 3.02
N GLN A 153 24.91 7.46 3.70
CA GLN A 153 26.09 6.61 3.51
C GLN A 153 25.78 5.12 3.61
N GLN A 154 26.51 4.30 2.85
CA GLN A 154 26.39 2.84 2.87
C GLN A 154 25.01 2.28 2.55
N THR A 155 24.14 3.08 1.93
CA THR A 155 22.82 2.65 1.45
C THR A 155 22.97 1.84 0.17
N SER A 156 22.18 0.76 0.04
CA SER A 156 22.12 -0.05 -1.18
C SER A 156 20.70 -0.01 -1.76
N ILE A 157 20.57 0.29 -3.06
CA ILE A 157 19.30 0.35 -3.78
C ILE A 157 19.37 -0.63 -4.95
N GLY A 158 18.53 -1.66 -4.93
CA GLY A 158 18.46 -2.70 -5.96
C GLY A 158 17.91 -2.20 -7.29
N GLU A 159 17.95 -3.05 -8.29
CA GLU A 159 17.58 -2.74 -9.68
C GLU A 159 16.12 -2.29 -9.83
N ASN A 160 15.86 -1.44 -10.83
CA ASN A 160 14.53 -0.99 -11.23
C ASN A 160 13.75 -0.25 -10.14
N CYS A 161 14.42 0.29 -9.14
CA CYS A 161 13.78 1.07 -8.09
C CYS A 161 13.44 2.49 -8.54
N GLN A 162 12.35 3.01 -7.98
CA GLN A 162 11.90 4.38 -8.22
C GLN A 162 11.74 5.08 -6.88
N ILE A 163 12.61 6.03 -6.64
CA ILE A 163 12.60 6.86 -5.44
C ILE A 163 12.00 8.21 -5.83
N GLY A 164 10.91 8.59 -5.18
CA GLY A 164 10.17 9.82 -5.44
C GLY A 164 10.92 11.08 -5.00
N PRO A 165 10.34 12.27 -5.22
CA PRO A 165 10.92 13.52 -4.77
C PRO A 165 10.89 13.66 -3.24
N ASN A 166 11.85 14.41 -2.68
CA ASN A 166 11.93 14.72 -1.25
C ASN A 166 11.94 13.48 -0.33
N VAL A 167 12.42 12.34 -0.81
CA VAL A 167 12.61 11.13 0.00
C VAL A 167 13.90 11.26 0.78
N THR A 168 13.89 10.86 2.06
CA THR A 168 15.08 10.77 2.90
C THR A 168 15.35 9.31 3.24
N ILE A 169 16.53 8.83 2.84
CA ILE A 169 17.00 7.48 3.16
C ILE A 169 18.24 7.62 4.04
N TYR A 170 18.15 7.17 5.28
CA TYR A 170 19.24 7.22 6.23
C TYR A 170 20.30 6.13 5.98
N ASN A 171 21.45 6.32 6.60
CA ASN A 171 22.64 5.50 6.45
C ASN A 171 22.37 4.00 6.69
N GLY A 172 23.00 3.15 5.87
CA GLY A 172 22.98 1.70 6.02
C GLY A 172 21.67 1.03 5.55
N THR A 173 20.69 1.77 5.07
CA THR A 173 19.42 1.21 4.57
C THR A 173 19.67 0.33 3.35
N THR A 174 19.02 -0.84 3.32
CA THR A 174 19.04 -1.74 2.16
C THR A 174 17.66 -1.81 1.52
N ILE A 175 17.58 -1.56 0.21
CA ILE A 175 16.36 -1.63 -0.60
C ILE A 175 16.55 -2.65 -1.70
N GLY A 176 15.68 -3.64 -1.78
CA GLY A 176 15.67 -4.68 -2.80
C GLY A 176 15.26 -4.17 -4.18
N LYS A 177 14.98 -5.10 -5.10
CA LYS A 177 14.64 -4.79 -6.50
C LYS A 177 13.18 -4.39 -6.69
N ASN A 178 12.90 -3.59 -7.76
CA ASN A 178 11.55 -3.21 -8.19
C ASN A 178 10.72 -2.49 -7.11
N CYS A 179 11.37 -1.78 -6.20
CA CYS A 179 10.68 -1.02 -5.17
C CYS A 179 10.28 0.37 -5.67
N VAL A 180 9.13 0.84 -5.15
CA VAL A 180 8.64 2.20 -5.41
C VAL A 180 8.48 2.90 -4.08
N ILE A 181 9.17 4.03 -3.92
CA ILE A 181 9.09 4.86 -2.70
C ILE A 181 8.55 6.21 -3.12
N HIS A 182 7.38 6.56 -2.62
CA HIS A 182 6.70 7.80 -2.98
C HIS A 182 7.25 9.01 -2.22
N ALA A 183 6.83 10.20 -2.68
CA ALA A 183 7.34 11.48 -2.22
C ALA A 183 7.27 11.66 -0.70
N GLY A 184 8.32 12.24 -0.14
CA GLY A 184 8.38 12.64 1.27
C GLY A 184 8.52 11.47 2.26
N ALA A 185 8.66 10.23 1.80
CA ALA A 185 8.92 9.11 2.71
C ALA A 185 10.27 9.25 3.41
N VAL A 186 10.33 8.86 4.69
CA VAL A 186 11.55 8.88 5.51
C VAL A 186 11.87 7.46 5.96
N ILE A 187 13.05 6.95 5.60
CA ILE A 187 13.44 5.57 5.85
C ILE A 187 14.73 5.53 6.65
N GLY A 188 14.69 4.89 7.81
CA GLY A 188 15.84 4.67 8.67
C GLY A 188 16.11 5.78 9.68
N SER A 189 15.11 6.63 9.99
CA SER A 189 15.16 7.52 11.15
C SER A 189 15.30 6.74 12.46
N ASP A 190 15.82 7.38 13.51
CA ASP A 190 15.92 6.75 14.82
C ASP A 190 14.55 6.37 15.37
N GLY A 191 14.45 5.17 15.92
CA GLY A 191 13.30 4.72 16.66
C GLY A 191 13.10 5.50 17.99
N PHE A 192 11.89 5.44 18.51
CA PHE A 192 11.50 6.06 19.77
C PHE A 192 11.92 5.18 20.96
N GLY A 193 13.16 5.32 21.41
CA GLY A 193 13.73 4.56 22.52
C GLY A 193 14.33 5.48 23.58
N PHE A 194 13.76 5.48 24.79
CA PHE A 194 14.24 6.26 25.92
C PHE A 194 14.15 5.45 27.21
N ILE A 195 15.10 5.66 28.12
CA ILE A 195 15.12 5.10 29.49
C ILE A 195 14.96 6.25 30.46
N LEU A 196 14.05 6.12 31.41
CA LEU A 196 13.93 7.05 32.52
C LEU A 196 15.02 6.71 33.55
N ASN A 197 15.95 7.63 33.74
CA ASN A 197 16.95 7.58 34.81
C ASN A 197 16.66 8.71 35.80
N ASN A 198 16.08 8.35 36.94
CA ASN A 198 15.52 9.30 37.90
C ASN A 198 14.47 10.23 37.26
N THR A 199 14.85 11.48 36.95
CA THR A 199 13.99 12.49 36.34
C THR A 199 14.35 12.79 34.88
N GLU A 200 15.41 12.19 34.34
CA GLU A 200 15.92 12.44 33.00
C GLU A 200 15.61 11.31 32.02
N LEU A 201 15.17 11.65 30.82
CA LEU A 201 15.01 10.70 29.73
C LEU A 201 16.31 10.59 28.95
N ILE A 202 16.94 9.42 29.01
CA ILE A 202 18.16 9.10 28.27
C ILE A 202 17.79 8.40 27.00
N LYS A 203 18.22 8.93 25.84
CA LYS A 203 17.99 8.31 24.52
C LYS A 203 18.80 7.02 24.40
N ILE A 204 18.14 5.95 23.95
CA ILE A 204 18.80 4.70 23.56
C ILE A 204 19.32 4.88 22.13
N PRO A 205 20.63 4.72 21.85
CA PRO A 205 21.15 4.77 20.49
C PRO A 205 20.50 3.71 19.58
N GLN A 206 20.12 4.11 18.40
CA GLN A 206 19.50 3.24 17.40
C GLN A 206 20.54 2.88 16.34
N ILE A 207 21.15 1.69 16.44
CA ILE A 207 22.28 1.25 15.61
C ILE A 207 21.93 0.20 14.58
N GLY A 208 20.72 -0.37 14.65
CA GLY A 208 20.18 -1.25 13.62
C GLY A 208 19.88 -0.49 12.33
N GLN A 209 19.35 -1.19 11.34
CA GLN A 209 19.11 -0.65 10.00
C GLN A 209 17.67 -0.93 9.56
N VAL A 210 17.30 -0.40 8.40
CA VAL A 210 16.07 -0.78 7.69
C VAL A 210 16.43 -1.65 6.50
N VAL A 211 15.76 -2.80 6.40
CA VAL A 211 15.89 -3.73 5.27
C VAL A 211 14.56 -3.86 4.56
N ILE A 212 14.46 -3.34 3.36
CA ILE A 212 13.31 -3.46 2.47
C ILE A 212 13.64 -4.49 1.41
N LYS A 213 12.80 -5.52 1.29
CA LYS A 213 12.98 -6.60 0.30
C LYS A 213 12.41 -6.18 -1.07
N ASN A 214 12.16 -7.15 -1.96
CA ASN A 214 11.79 -6.87 -3.35
C ASN A 214 10.31 -6.53 -3.54
N ASN A 215 9.98 -5.78 -4.60
CA ASN A 215 8.62 -5.44 -5.02
C ASN A 215 7.79 -4.69 -3.96
N VAL A 216 8.44 -3.98 -3.06
CA VAL A 216 7.78 -3.19 -2.01
C VAL A 216 7.35 -1.84 -2.57
N GLU A 217 6.18 -1.38 -2.14
CA GLU A 217 5.71 -0.02 -2.42
C GLU A 217 5.44 0.71 -1.11
N ILE A 218 6.01 1.91 -0.98
CA ILE A 218 5.91 2.76 0.21
C ILE A 218 5.27 4.07 -0.19
N GLY A 219 4.11 4.36 0.39
CA GLY A 219 3.32 5.56 0.12
C GLY A 219 3.97 6.86 0.61
N ALA A 220 3.40 7.96 0.17
CA ALA A 220 3.91 9.29 0.46
C ALA A 220 3.90 9.60 1.97
N ASN A 221 4.97 10.27 2.44
CA ASN A 221 5.12 10.69 3.84
C ASN A 221 5.02 9.53 4.85
N THR A 222 5.28 8.31 4.44
CA THR A 222 5.40 7.14 5.33
C THR A 222 6.79 7.16 5.97
N THR A 223 6.84 6.85 7.27
CA THR A 223 8.08 6.81 8.05
C THR A 223 8.37 5.40 8.53
N ILE A 224 9.62 4.96 8.39
CA ILE A 224 10.10 3.63 8.81
C ILE A 224 11.34 3.82 9.65
N ASP A 225 11.24 3.54 10.94
CA ASP A 225 12.34 3.70 11.87
C ASP A 225 13.33 2.53 11.78
N ARG A 226 14.60 2.82 12.02
CA ARG A 226 15.62 1.77 12.17
C ARG A 226 15.43 1.01 13.46
N GLY A 227 15.95 -0.19 13.53
CA GLY A 227 15.93 -0.95 14.76
C GLY A 227 16.95 -0.45 15.80
N THR A 228 16.75 -0.83 17.03
CA THR A 228 17.68 -0.49 18.12
C THR A 228 19.01 -1.24 17.92
N PHE A 229 19.00 -2.56 17.83
CA PHE A 229 20.15 -3.41 17.55
C PHE A 229 19.93 -4.25 16.29
N GLU A 230 18.79 -4.91 16.21
CA GLU A 230 18.36 -5.66 15.05
C GLU A 230 17.70 -4.75 14.03
N ASN A 231 17.41 -5.26 12.84
CA ASN A 231 16.85 -4.48 11.76
C ASN A 231 15.31 -4.38 11.84
N THR A 232 14.78 -3.28 11.35
CA THR A 232 13.38 -3.20 10.90
C THR A 232 13.29 -3.80 9.51
N ILE A 233 12.35 -4.76 9.27
CA ILE A 233 12.32 -5.57 8.05
C ILE A 233 10.97 -5.47 7.37
N ILE A 234 10.98 -5.03 6.10
CA ILE A 234 9.82 -5.02 5.23
C ILE A 234 10.03 -6.09 4.15
N ASN A 235 9.27 -7.19 4.23
CA ASN A 235 9.47 -8.32 3.33
C ASN A 235 8.89 -8.11 1.92
N ASN A 236 8.99 -9.15 1.07
CA ASN A 236 8.66 -9.02 -0.35
C ASN A 236 7.18 -8.67 -0.57
N ASN A 237 6.95 -7.85 -1.60
CA ASN A 237 5.63 -7.48 -2.09
C ASN A 237 4.72 -6.80 -1.06
N VAL A 238 5.27 -6.23 0.01
CA VAL A 238 4.52 -5.42 0.98
C VAL A 238 4.09 -4.11 0.32
N LYS A 239 2.87 -3.66 0.63
CA LYS A 239 2.31 -2.38 0.18
C LYS A 239 1.92 -1.54 1.39
N LEU A 240 2.62 -0.45 1.57
CA LEU A 240 2.33 0.56 2.58
C LEU A 240 1.73 1.78 1.89
N ASP A 241 0.55 2.19 2.32
CA ASP A 241 -0.11 3.40 1.83
C ASP A 241 0.54 4.66 2.45
N ASN A 242 -0.08 5.81 2.29
CA ASN A 242 0.46 7.09 2.73
C ASN A 242 0.35 7.29 4.24
N LEU A 243 1.28 8.09 4.81
CA LEU A 243 1.24 8.53 6.22
C LEU A 243 1.24 7.37 7.23
N ILE A 244 1.94 6.30 6.95
CA ILE A 244 2.10 5.16 7.86
C ILE A 244 3.34 5.38 8.72
N GLN A 245 3.26 5.01 10.02
CA GLN A 245 4.42 4.93 10.91
C GLN A 245 4.76 3.46 11.17
N ILE A 246 5.98 3.07 10.85
CA ILE A 246 6.57 1.78 11.22
C ILE A 246 7.65 2.03 12.26
N GLY A 247 7.43 1.55 13.47
CA GLY A 247 8.37 1.68 14.59
C GLY A 247 9.60 0.78 14.44
N HIS A 248 10.57 1.01 15.32
CA HIS A 248 11.83 0.25 15.35
C HIS A 248 11.62 -1.25 15.55
N ASN A 249 12.46 -2.07 14.96
CA ASN A 249 12.45 -3.53 15.09
C ASN A 249 11.14 -4.22 14.61
N VAL A 250 10.29 -3.52 13.85
CA VAL A 250 9.10 -4.12 13.26
C VAL A 250 9.49 -5.03 12.11
N THR A 251 8.82 -6.18 12.03
CA THR A 251 8.90 -7.08 10.87
C THR A 251 7.54 -7.22 10.21
N ILE A 252 7.45 -6.97 8.90
CA ILE A 252 6.22 -7.15 8.10
C ILE A 252 6.43 -8.29 7.11
N GLY A 253 5.55 -9.31 7.17
CA GLY A 253 5.57 -10.50 6.32
C GLY A 253 5.19 -10.21 4.86
N ASN A 254 5.50 -11.17 3.98
CA ASN A 254 5.28 -11.06 2.54
C ASN A 254 3.81 -10.77 2.19
N ASN A 255 3.58 -10.04 1.08
CA ASN A 255 2.25 -9.75 0.52
C ASN A 255 1.29 -9.01 1.48
N THR A 256 1.77 -8.45 2.57
CA THR A 256 0.94 -7.71 3.52
C THR A 256 0.67 -6.29 3.01
N MET A 257 -0.56 -5.83 3.18
CA MET A 257 -1.00 -4.49 2.79
C MET A 257 -1.48 -3.73 4.02
N ILE A 258 -1.03 -2.49 4.15
CA ILE A 258 -1.41 -1.58 5.25
C ILE A 258 -1.93 -0.28 4.64
N ALA A 259 -3.17 0.07 4.96
CA ALA A 259 -3.80 1.29 4.47
C ALA A 259 -3.39 2.53 5.29
N ALA A 260 -3.65 3.70 4.74
CA ALA A 260 -3.14 4.98 5.19
C ALA A 260 -3.38 5.30 6.67
N GLN A 261 -2.47 6.11 7.22
CA GLN A 261 -2.53 6.64 8.59
C GLN A 261 -2.51 5.58 9.70
N SER A 262 -2.03 4.39 9.40
CA SER A 262 -1.85 3.33 10.41
C SER A 262 -0.50 3.45 11.11
N GLY A 263 -0.46 3.11 12.40
CA GLY A 263 0.75 3.11 13.22
C GLY A 263 1.06 1.72 13.77
N ILE A 264 2.26 1.26 13.55
CA ILE A 264 2.78 -0.02 14.06
C ILE A 264 3.89 0.31 15.05
N ALA A 265 3.64 0.04 16.32
CA ALA A 265 4.62 0.34 17.37
C ALA A 265 5.80 -0.65 17.34
N GLY A 266 6.86 -0.27 18.02
CA GLY A 266 8.15 -0.98 17.97
C GLY A 266 8.09 -2.45 18.36
N SER A 267 9.01 -3.24 17.83
CA SER A 267 9.18 -4.67 18.13
C SER A 267 7.96 -5.57 17.83
N THR A 268 7.03 -5.08 17.02
CA THR A 268 5.85 -5.83 16.58
C THR A 268 6.17 -6.64 15.33
N SER A 269 5.66 -7.88 15.26
CA SER A 269 5.75 -8.71 14.07
C SER A 269 4.38 -8.91 13.42
N ILE A 270 4.29 -8.68 12.11
CA ILE A 270 3.10 -8.89 11.30
C ILE A 270 3.39 -10.01 10.32
N GLY A 271 2.51 -11.01 10.27
CA GLY A 271 2.61 -12.16 9.38
C GLY A 271 2.40 -11.84 7.91
N GLU A 272 2.32 -12.88 7.10
CA GLU A 272 2.14 -12.79 5.65
C GLU A 272 0.67 -12.64 5.26
N ASN A 273 0.43 -12.06 4.07
CA ASN A 273 -0.90 -11.93 3.45
C ASN A 273 -1.92 -11.19 4.32
N CYS A 274 -1.48 -10.33 5.21
CA CYS A 274 -2.36 -9.53 6.07
C CYS A 274 -2.94 -8.33 5.32
N MET A 275 -4.15 -7.92 5.72
CA MET A 275 -4.82 -6.72 5.22
C MET A 275 -5.20 -5.83 6.39
N ILE A 276 -4.50 -4.73 6.56
CA ILE A 276 -4.68 -3.79 7.67
C ILE A 276 -5.35 -2.52 7.13
N GLY A 277 -6.54 -2.22 7.66
CA GLY A 277 -7.32 -1.04 7.30
C GLY A 277 -6.66 0.27 7.71
N GLY A 278 -7.20 1.40 7.23
CA GLY A 278 -6.67 2.71 7.55
C GLY A 278 -6.90 3.12 9.01
N GLN A 279 -5.99 3.94 9.54
CA GLN A 279 -6.04 4.45 10.92
C GLN A 279 -6.06 3.35 11.99
N VAL A 280 -5.43 2.21 11.71
CA VAL A 280 -5.23 1.14 12.69
C VAL A 280 -4.02 1.48 13.55
N ALA A 281 -4.15 1.28 14.86
CA ALA A 281 -3.05 1.38 15.81
C ALA A 281 -2.71 -0.01 16.36
N ILE A 282 -1.46 -0.42 16.23
CA ILE A 282 -0.97 -1.71 16.73
C ILE A 282 0.07 -1.44 17.82
N SER A 283 -0.16 -1.98 19.01
CA SER A 283 0.73 -1.83 20.17
C SER A 283 2.07 -2.53 19.94
N ASP A 284 3.02 -2.18 20.76
CA ASP A 284 4.37 -2.72 20.74
C ASP A 284 4.45 -4.18 21.24
N HIS A 285 5.52 -4.86 20.85
CA HIS A 285 5.87 -6.21 21.30
C HIS A 285 4.76 -7.27 21.08
N ILE A 286 3.88 -7.10 20.11
CA ILE A 286 2.82 -8.08 19.81
C ILE A 286 3.06 -8.78 18.48
N LYS A 287 2.42 -9.95 18.33
CA LYS A 287 2.47 -10.74 17.10
C LYS A 287 1.10 -10.80 16.43
N ILE A 288 1.04 -10.38 15.18
CA ILE A 288 -0.09 -10.58 14.28
C ILE A 288 0.24 -11.78 13.39
N GLY A 289 -0.62 -12.78 13.39
CA GLY A 289 -0.47 -14.00 12.58
C GLY A 289 -0.63 -13.78 11.09
N ASN A 290 -0.60 -14.86 10.32
CA ASN A 290 -0.75 -14.83 8.86
C ASN A 290 -2.24 -14.69 8.46
N ASN A 291 -2.51 -14.13 7.28
CA ASN A 291 -3.85 -13.98 6.70
C ASN A 291 -4.84 -13.21 7.59
N VAL A 292 -4.34 -12.35 8.46
CA VAL A 292 -5.17 -11.55 9.37
C VAL A 292 -5.75 -10.35 8.63
N LYS A 293 -7.04 -10.06 8.87
CA LYS A 293 -7.70 -8.86 8.36
C LYS A 293 -8.10 -7.97 9.53
N ILE A 294 -7.65 -6.72 9.52
CA ILE A 294 -7.96 -5.73 10.55
C ILE A 294 -8.76 -4.60 9.92
N ALA A 295 -9.99 -4.41 10.39
CA ALA A 295 -10.83 -3.31 9.91
C ALA A 295 -10.27 -1.95 10.34
N GLY A 296 -10.56 -0.92 9.54
CA GLY A 296 -10.09 0.44 9.81
C GLY A 296 -10.47 0.96 11.20
N LYS A 297 -9.64 1.85 11.75
CA LYS A 297 -9.77 2.47 13.09
C LYS A 297 -9.67 1.50 14.27
N SER A 298 -9.25 0.25 14.06
CA SER A 298 -9.08 -0.71 15.14
C SER A 298 -7.83 -0.43 15.97
N GLY A 299 -7.95 -0.52 17.29
CA GLY A 299 -6.82 -0.57 18.22
C GLY A 299 -6.49 -2.02 18.58
N VAL A 300 -5.26 -2.46 18.36
CA VAL A 300 -4.80 -3.84 18.61
C VAL A 300 -3.76 -3.80 19.73
N ILE A 301 -4.09 -4.40 20.87
CA ILE A 301 -3.27 -4.37 22.09
C ILE A 301 -2.79 -5.75 22.54
N LYS A 302 -3.06 -6.80 21.77
CA LYS A 302 -2.67 -8.18 22.08
C LYS A 302 -2.43 -8.99 20.81
N ASN A 303 -1.73 -10.11 20.93
CA ASN A 303 -1.45 -11.03 19.84
C ASN A 303 -2.74 -11.48 19.13
N ILE A 304 -2.68 -11.56 17.80
CA ILE A 304 -3.78 -12.03 16.97
C ILE A 304 -3.32 -13.32 16.26
N PRO A 305 -4.02 -14.46 16.45
CA PRO A 305 -3.71 -15.70 15.74
C PRO A 305 -3.97 -15.60 14.24
N ASP A 306 -3.46 -16.56 13.48
CA ASP A 306 -3.66 -16.68 12.04
C ASP A 306 -5.14 -16.69 11.63
N ASN A 307 -5.42 -16.21 10.42
CA ASN A 307 -6.72 -16.27 9.74
C ASN A 307 -7.87 -15.54 10.49
N LYS A 308 -7.56 -14.60 11.36
CA LYS A 308 -8.58 -13.82 12.07
C LYS A 308 -9.00 -12.58 11.29
N ILE A 309 -10.29 -12.24 11.46
CA ILE A 309 -10.84 -10.95 11.00
C ILE A 309 -11.26 -10.22 12.26
N ILE A 310 -10.69 -9.05 12.50
CA ILE A 310 -10.96 -8.23 13.69
C ILE A 310 -11.44 -6.84 13.31
N GLN A 311 -12.26 -6.26 14.19
CA GLN A 311 -12.85 -4.95 13.97
C GLN A 311 -12.91 -4.19 15.30
N GLY A 312 -12.60 -2.90 15.24
CA GLY A 312 -12.75 -1.96 16.35
C GLY A 312 -14.04 -1.13 16.24
N PRO A 313 -14.10 0.01 16.94
CA PRO A 313 -15.30 0.84 17.04
C PRO A 313 -15.71 1.41 15.67
N LEU A 314 -17.03 1.44 15.43
CA LEU A 314 -17.64 2.04 14.25
C LEU A 314 -18.44 3.28 14.63
N ALA A 315 -18.58 4.21 13.70
CA ALA A 315 -19.46 5.35 13.84
C ALA A 315 -20.92 4.93 13.65
N PHE A 316 -21.80 5.48 14.47
CA PHE A 316 -23.24 5.38 14.33
C PHE A 316 -23.93 6.69 14.79
N ASP A 317 -25.25 6.80 14.66
CA ASP A 317 -25.96 8.02 14.97
C ASP A 317 -25.61 8.58 16.35
N ILE A 318 -25.39 9.89 16.45
CA ILE A 318 -24.87 10.54 17.67
C ILE A 318 -25.77 10.33 18.89
N LYS A 319 -27.10 10.36 18.72
CA LYS A 319 -28.03 10.15 19.84
C LYS A 319 -27.94 8.71 20.38
N ASN A 320 -27.80 7.74 19.48
CA ASN A 320 -27.63 6.34 19.84
C ASN A 320 -26.25 6.09 20.45
N PHE A 321 -25.20 6.75 19.93
CA PHE A 321 -23.87 6.69 20.51
C PHE A 321 -23.87 7.20 21.94
N GLN A 322 -24.45 8.38 22.20
CA GLN A 322 -24.49 8.97 23.54
C GLN A 322 -25.23 8.09 24.54
N LYS A 323 -26.40 7.53 24.15
CA LYS A 323 -27.12 6.56 24.99
C LYS A 323 -26.29 5.32 25.31
N SER A 324 -25.73 4.70 24.28
CA SER A 324 -24.88 3.51 24.44
C SER A 324 -23.66 3.77 25.31
N TYR A 325 -23.04 4.97 25.15
CA TYR A 325 -21.88 5.36 25.95
C TYR A 325 -22.19 5.54 27.43
N ILE A 326 -23.39 6.09 27.79
CA ILE A 326 -23.86 6.17 29.17
C ILE A 326 -24.01 4.77 29.78
N HIS A 327 -24.60 3.83 29.04
CA HIS A 327 -24.72 2.45 29.48
C HIS A 327 -23.35 1.78 29.65
N PHE A 328 -22.44 1.98 28.68
CA PHE A 328 -21.08 1.47 28.76
C PHE A 328 -20.34 1.98 30.01
N LYS A 329 -20.42 3.28 30.32
CA LYS A 329 -19.82 3.86 31.55
C LYS A 329 -20.39 3.29 32.86
N ASN A 330 -21.63 2.83 32.82
CA ASN A 330 -22.33 2.29 34.00
C ASN A 330 -22.41 0.75 33.98
N LEU A 331 -21.72 0.08 33.05
CA LEU A 331 -21.83 -1.37 32.82
C LEU A 331 -21.58 -2.18 34.08
N ASP A 332 -20.58 -1.80 34.87
CA ASP A 332 -20.23 -2.47 36.14
C ASP A 332 -21.35 -2.41 37.15
N LYS A 333 -22.02 -1.26 37.28
CA LYS A 333 -23.19 -1.09 38.15
C LYS A 333 -24.36 -1.94 37.65
N ILE A 334 -24.61 -1.94 36.34
CA ILE A 334 -25.69 -2.72 35.72
C ILE A 334 -25.46 -4.21 35.93
N VAL A 335 -24.25 -4.71 35.75
CA VAL A 335 -23.88 -6.10 35.98
C VAL A 335 -24.09 -6.49 37.45
N THR A 336 -23.63 -5.64 38.38
CA THR A 336 -23.81 -5.85 39.84
C THR A 336 -25.28 -5.94 40.21
N GLU A 337 -26.14 -5.10 39.65
CA GLU A 337 -27.58 -5.12 39.89
C GLU A 337 -28.24 -6.40 39.32
N LEU A 338 -27.86 -6.81 38.10
CA LEU A 338 -28.33 -8.06 37.51
C LEU A 338 -27.97 -9.29 38.35
N GLU A 339 -26.76 -9.34 38.88
CA GLU A 339 -26.31 -10.42 39.78
C GLU A 339 -27.13 -10.47 41.08
N LYS A 340 -27.43 -9.31 41.67
CA LYS A 340 -28.31 -9.22 42.84
C LYS A 340 -29.72 -9.77 42.56
N ILE A 341 -30.30 -9.44 41.40
CA ILE A 341 -31.61 -9.93 40.96
C ILE A 341 -31.57 -11.43 40.72
N LYS A 342 -30.54 -11.95 40.05
CA LYS A 342 -30.35 -13.39 39.83
C LYS A 342 -30.30 -14.16 41.15
N ASN A 343 -29.51 -13.67 42.10
CA ASN A 343 -29.37 -14.31 43.42
C ASN A 343 -30.65 -14.26 44.27
N LYS A 344 -31.48 -13.22 44.12
CA LYS A 344 -32.80 -13.16 44.77
C LYS A 344 -33.79 -14.17 44.18
N ASN A 345 -33.76 -14.39 42.86
CA ASN A 345 -34.66 -15.34 42.19
C ASN A 345 -34.27 -16.80 42.43
N CYS A 346 -32.99 -17.09 42.68
CA CYS A 346 -32.52 -18.44 43.05
C CYS A 346 -32.79 -18.82 44.53
N LYS A 347 -33.27 -17.87 45.36
CA LYS A 347 -33.59 -18.10 46.78
C LYS A 347 -35.10 -18.22 47.06
N LYS A 348 -35.96 -18.33 46.05
CA LYS A 348 -37.36 -18.71 46.25
C LYS A 348 -37.46 -20.24 46.21
N PRO A 349 -38.00 -20.86 47.28
CA PRO A 349 -38.14 -22.31 47.42
C PRO A 349 -39.11 -22.86 46.36
#